data_c42d8df6cc0f8f8d3d36bb57ad1b4497
#
_entry.id   c42d8df6cc0f8f8d3d36bb57ad1b4497
#
_cell.length_a   1.000
_cell.length_b   1.000
_cell.length_c   1.000
_cell.angle_alpha   90.00
_cell.angle_beta   90.00
_cell.angle_gamma   90.00
#
_symmetry.space_group_name_H-M   'P 1'
#
loop_
_entity.id
_entity.type
_entity.pdbx_description
1 polymer ?
#
loop_
_entity_poly.entity_id
_entity_poly.type
_entity_poly.pdbx_seq_one_letter_code
_entity_poly.pdbx_strand_id
1 'polypeptide(L)'
;MKDMKNTRKMSERLWAFLLAAMLLITSCMTVFAAEESTGTGTTPSADDKGTITVTNVTGNPTLTAYKIVKGKYDDNGFVGYELVEAVKDDIAKVTDPTAAEIFAIAKKISNNQVTLESVTLTKSGDNYVAEGLGVGEYIVIATNTDTVVYNPMIVSVYYDVNGVHAGTVSAIDHWTVEG
;
A
#
# COMPACT_ATOMS: atom_id res chain seq x y z
N MET A 1 33.82 -15.29 -34.36
CA MET A 1 33.07 -14.14 -34.83
C MET A 1 31.61 -14.55 -35.12
N LYS A 2 30.90 -15.06 -34.08
CA LYS A 2 29.55 -15.65 -34.25
C LYS A 2 28.53 -15.29 -33.14
N ASP A 3 28.92 -14.44 -32.17
CA ASP A 3 28.08 -14.21 -30.97
C ASP A 3 27.43 -12.80 -30.88
N MET A 4 27.65 -11.92 -31.88
CA MET A 4 27.06 -10.58 -31.85
C MET A 4 25.67 -10.45 -32.49
N LYS A 5 25.12 -11.51 -33.09
CA LYS A 5 23.78 -11.46 -33.72
C LYS A 5 22.64 -11.86 -32.78
N ASN A 6 22.95 -12.51 -31.66
CA ASN A 6 21.90 -13.00 -30.75
C ASN A 6 21.48 -11.95 -29.70
N THR A 7 22.35 -11.02 -29.34
CA THR A 7 22.05 -9.96 -28.39
C THR A 7 21.10 -8.90 -28.93
N ARG A 8 21.13 -8.62 -30.24
CA ARG A 8 20.21 -7.65 -30.87
C ARG A 8 18.77 -8.15 -30.93
N LYS A 9 18.56 -9.43 -31.16
CA LYS A 9 17.21 -10.03 -31.22
C LYS A 9 16.51 -10.12 -29.84
N MET A 10 17.31 -10.21 -28.77
CA MET A 10 16.78 -10.27 -27.42
C MET A 10 16.36 -8.89 -26.92
N SER A 11 17.07 -7.82 -27.30
CA SER A 11 16.70 -6.44 -26.95
C SER A 11 15.42 -5.97 -27.65
N GLU A 12 15.23 -6.35 -28.92
CA GLU A 12 14.02 -5.98 -29.68
C GLU A 12 12.75 -6.67 -29.13
N ARG A 13 12.87 -7.89 -28.60
CA ARG A 13 11.76 -8.58 -27.94
C ARG A 13 11.44 -8.01 -26.56
N LEU A 14 12.44 -7.57 -25.81
CA LEU A 14 12.25 -6.89 -24.53
C LEU A 14 11.54 -5.53 -24.72
N TRP A 15 11.91 -4.77 -25.74
CA TRP A 15 11.26 -3.50 -26.07
C TRP A 15 9.82 -3.67 -26.51
N ALA A 16 9.49 -4.74 -27.24
CA ALA A 16 8.13 -5.05 -27.65
C ALA A 16 7.23 -5.40 -26.46
N PHE A 17 7.74 -6.09 -25.44
CA PHE A 17 7.01 -6.38 -24.21
C PHE A 17 6.82 -5.14 -23.33
N LEU A 18 7.80 -4.24 -23.28
CA LEU A 18 7.71 -2.97 -22.55
C LEU A 18 6.67 -2.02 -23.16
N LEU A 19 6.61 -1.96 -24.50
CA LEU A 19 5.61 -1.18 -25.24
C LEU A 19 4.19 -1.77 -25.11
N ALA A 20 4.05 -3.10 -25.06
CA ALA A 20 2.75 -3.77 -24.85
C ALA A 20 2.24 -3.59 -23.42
N ALA A 21 3.12 -3.58 -22.42
CA ALA A 21 2.74 -3.29 -21.04
C ALA A 21 2.33 -1.82 -20.84
N MET A 22 2.96 -0.87 -21.56
CA MET A 22 2.59 0.54 -21.49
C MET A 22 1.26 0.85 -22.18
N LEU A 23 0.86 0.08 -23.20
CA LEU A 23 -0.42 0.25 -23.89
C LEU A 23 -1.61 -0.28 -23.08
N LEU A 24 -1.40 -1.19 -22.13
CA LEU A 24 -2.45 -1.69 -21.25
C LEU A 24 -2.79 -0.73 -20.10
N ILE A 25 -1.85 0.17 -19.73
CA ILE A 25 -2.09 1.17 -18.68
C ILE A 25 -2.84 2.40 -19.23
N THR A 26 -2.74 2.67 -20.54
CA THR A 26 -3.39 3.84 -21.17
C THR A 26 -4.86 3.61 -21.45
N SER A 27 -5.36 2.37 -21.41
CA SER A 27 -6.78 2.08 -21.68
C SER A 27 -7.69 2.12 -20.45
N CYS A 28 -7.17 2.30 -19.24
CA CYS A 28 -7.98 2.47 -18.03
C CYS A 28 -8.34 3.93 -17.71
N MET A 29 -7.85 4.92 -18.47
CA MET A 29 -8.13 6.34 -18.19
C MET A 29 -9.23 6.98 -19.05
N THR A 30 -9.98 6.22 -19.87
CA THR A 30 -10.98 6.79 -20.76
C THR A 30 -12.41 6.26 -20.56
N VAL A 31 -12.78 5.86 -19.32
CA VAL A 31 -14.18 5.53 -19.00
C VAL A 31 -14.66 6.37 -17.81
N PHE A 32 -14.42 7.69 -17.87
CA PHE A 32 -15.18 8.67 -17.09
C PHE A 32 -15.86 9.67 -18.03
N ALA A 33 -16.59 9.17 -19.01
CA ALA A 33 -17.53 9.96 -19.79
C ALA A 33 -18.85 9.19 -19.86
N ALA A 34 -19.78 9.61 -19.00
CA ALA A 34 -21.24 9.46 -19.16
C ALA A 34 -21.79 8.07 -19.48
N GLU A 35 -22.02 7.27 -18.45
CA GLU A 35 -23.24 6.48 -18.35
C GLU A 35 -23.94 6.87 -17.06
N GLU A 36 -25.17 7.36 -17.17
CA GLU A 36 -26.10 7.52 -16.06
C GLU A 36 -26.38 6.13 -15.48
N SER A 37 -25.51 5.68 -14.58
CA SER A 37 -25.83 4.59 -13.70
C SER A 37 -26.65 5.17 -12.56
N THR A 38 -27.93 4.87 -12.52
CA THR A 38 -28.81 5.04 -11.37
C THR A 38 -28.41 4.08 -10.23
N GLY A 39 -27.16 4.15 -9.83
CA GLY A 39 -26.66 3.60 -8.58
C GLY A 39 -26.60 4.75 -7.58
N THR A 40 -27.22 4.61 -6.43
CA THR A 40 -27.04 5.47 -5.26
C THR A 40 -25.60 5.35 -4.74
N GLY A 41 -24.64 5.72 -5.56
CA GLY A 41 -23.23 5.83 -5.14
C GLY A 41 -23.09 7.09 -4.29
N THR A 42 -22.85 6.93 -3.02
CA THR A 42 -22.43 8.04 -2.15
C THR A 42 -21.13 8.61 -2.72
N THR A 43 -21.07 9.92 -2.86
CA THR A 43 -19.83 10.62 -3.27
C THR A 43 -18.71 10.27 -2.28
N PRO A 44 -17.53 9.84 -2.76
CA PRO A 44 -16.39 9.56 -1.90
C PRO A 44 -16.06 10.70 -0.97
N SER A 45 -15.94 10.42 0.34
CA SER A 45 -15.83 11.39 1.41
C SER A 45 -14.64 11.10 2.34
N ALA A 46 -14.13 12.12 3.00
CA ALA A 46 -13.12 11.97 4.04
C ALA A 46 -13.62 11.15 5.26
N ASP A 47 -14.94 11.03 5.40
CA ASP A 47 -15.57 10.23 6.47
C ASP A 47 -15.62 8.73 6.12
N ASP A 48 -15.34 8.36 4.88
CA ASP A 48 -15.32 6.97 4.44
C ASP A 48 -14.21 6.20 5.15
N LYS A 49 -14.56 5.03 5.67
CA LYS A 49 -13.65 4.18 6.45
C LYS A 49 -13.58 2.78 5.86
N GLY A 50 -12.40 2.22 5.96
CA GLY A 50 -12.15 0.83 5.57
C GLY A 50 -11.46 0.03 6.68
N THR A 51 -11.04 -1.16 6.33
CA THR A 51 -10.44 -2.14 7.21
C THR A 51 -9.11 -2.62 6.64
N ILE A 52 -8.13 -2.84 7.51
CA ILE A 52 -6.89 -3.53 7.17
C ILE A 52 -6.92 -4.91 7.84
N THR A 53 -6.51 -5.93 7.08
CA THR A 53 -6.33 -7.30 7.57
C THR A 53 -4.90 -7.76 7.30
N VAL A 54 -4.21 -8.26 8.33
CA VAL A 54 -2.91 -8.92 8.21
C VAL A 54 -3.09 -10.41 8.44
N THR A 55 -2.69 -11.22 7.47
CA THR A 55 -2.82 -12.68 7.47
C THR A 55 -1.46 -13.36 7.67
N ASN A 56 -1.45 -14.67 7.95
CA ASN A 56 -0.25 -15.49 8.09
C ASN A 56 0.73 -14.99 9.17
N VAL A 57 0.19 -14.45 10.25
CA VAL A 57 1.00 -13.99 11.38
C VAL A 57 1.32 -15.17 12.29
N THR A 58 2.60 -15.38 12.58
CA THR A 58 3.08 -16.39 13.53
C THR A 58 3.46 -15.75 14.86
N GLY A 59 3.35 -16.49 15.94
CA GLY A 59 3.53 -15.95 17.28
C GLY A 59 2.36 -15.04 17.70
N ASN A 60 2.60 -14.13 18.61
CA ASN A 60 1.62 -13.16 19.08
C ASN A 60 2.22 -11.75 19.13
N PRO A 61 2.68 -11.21 17.97
CA PRO A 61 3.22 -9.86 17.93
C PRO A 61 2.15 -8.81 18.23
N THR A 62 2.60 -7.62 18.60
CA THR A 62 1.77 -6.43 18.52
C THR A 62 1.95 -5.83 17.14
N LEU A 63 0.88 -5.72 16.36
CA LEU A 63 0.89 -5.07 15.03
C LEU A 63 0.30 -3.67 15.14
N THR A 64 1.01 -2.68 14.62
CA THR A 64 0.54 -1.28 14.58
C THR A 64 0.65 -0.74 13.16
N ALA A 65 -0.46 -0.23 12.65
CA ALA A 65 -0.53 0.44 11.35
C ALA A 65 -0.29 1.95 11.51
N TYR A 66 0.61 2.50 10.74
CA TYR A 66 0.99 3.91 10.72
C TYR A 66 0.66 4.51 9.36
N LYS A 67 -0.17 5.56 9.32
CA LYS A 67 -0.59 6.20 8.08
C LYS A 67 0.54 7.03 7.48
N ILE A 68 0.92 6.75 6.21
CA ILE A 68 1.94 7.49 5.45
C ILE A 68 1.38 8.24 4.25
N VAL A 69 0.25 7.77 3.70
CA VAL A 69 -0.51 8.42 2.62
C VAL A 69 -1.94 8.58 3.07
N LYS A 70 -2.56 9.70 2.73
CA LYS A 70 -3.98 9.97 2.99
C LYS A 70 -4.70 10.32 1.70
N GLY A 71 -6.02 10.09 1.69
CA GLY A 71 -6.90 10.59 0.65
C GLY A 71 -6.95 12.11 0.67
N LYS A 72 -7.01 12.72 -0.50
CA LYS A 72 -7.22 14.14 -0.72
C LYS A 72 -8.63 14.37 -1.25
N TYR A 73 -9.32 15.35 -0.71
CA TYR A 73 -10.73 15.63 -1.01
C TYR A 73 -10.93 17.11 -1.28
N ASP A 74 -11.92 17.43 -2.12
CA ASP A 74 -12.47 18.76 -2.34
C ASP A 74 -14.00 18.74 -2.21
N ASP A 75 -14.66 19.81 -2.57
CA ASP A 75 -16.13 19.92 -2.51
C ASP A 75 -16.87 18.91 -3.40
N ASN A 76 -16.17 18.30 -4.35
CA ASN A 76 -16.71 17.29 -5.27
C ASN A 76 -16.36 15.85 -4.85
N GLY A 77 -15.63 15.67 -3.75
CA GLY A 77 -15.23 14.37 -3.22
C GLY A 77 -13.75 14.06 -3.34
N PHE A 78 -13.41 12.78 -3.55
CA PHE A 78 -12.03 12.32 -3.63
C PHE A 78 -11.34 12.80 -4.92
N VAL A 79 -10.18 13.43 -4.76
CA VAL A 79 -9.38 13.99 -5.88
C VAL A 79 -7.99 13.35 -6.01
N GLY A 80 -7.62 12.40 -5.15
CA GLY A 80 -6.35 11.69 -5.23
C GLY A 80 -5.73 11.41 -3.87
N TYR A 81 -4.43 11.16 -3.87
CA TYR A 81 -3.65 10.85 -2.67
C TYR A 81 -2.57 11.88 -2.42
N GLU A 82 -2.22 12.09 -1.16
CA GLU A 82 -1.09 12.92 -0.75
C GLU A 82 -0.34 12.28 0.42
N LEU A 83 0.96 12.56 0.51
CA LEU A 83 1.78 12.13 1.64
C LEU A 83 1.35 12.84 2.91
N VAL A 84 1.42 12.14 4.03
CA VAL A 84 1.31 12.75 5.34
C VAL A 84 2.53 13.67 5.55
N GLU A 85 2.29 14.88 6.06
CA GLU A 85 3.32 15.93 6.20
C GLU A 85 4.62 15.43 6.86
N ALA A 86 4.50 14.55 7.86
CA ALA A 86 5.63 14.05 8.62
C ALA A 86 6.61 13.16 7.82
N VAL A 87 6.22 12.67 6.63
CA VAL A 87 7.02 11.79 5.77
C VAL A 87 7.16 12.29 4.32
N LYS A 88 6.71 13.50 4.04
CA LYS A 88 6.71 14.06 2.67
C LYS A 88 8.11 14.14 2.04
N ASP A 89 9.14 14.30 2.87
CA ASP A 89 10.53 14.39 2.42
C ASP A 89 11.22 13.02 2.37
N ASP A 90 10.55 11.97 2.84
CA ASP A 90 11.08 10.61 2.91
C ASP A 90 10.64 9.72 1.73
N ILE A 91 9.59 10.11 1.02
CA ILE A 91 9.01 9.37 -0.10
C ILE A 91 9.03 10.26 -1.34
N ALA A 92 9.69 9.80 -2.39
CA ALA A 92 9.80 10.55 -3.64
C ALA A 92 8.51 10.53 -4.47
N LYS A 93 7.76 9.42 -4.42
CA LYS A 93 6.51 9.25 -5.18
C LYS A 93 5.42 8.67 -4.29
N VAL A 94 4.32 9.40 -4.15
CA VAL A 94 3.17 9.01 -3.32
C VAL A 94 2.53 7.67 -3.73
N THR A 95 2.59 7.31 -5.01
CA THR A 95 1.95 6.10 -5.55
C THR A 95 2.89 4.91 -5.71
N ASP A 96 4.17 5.07 -5.39
CA ASP A 96 5.18 4.04 -5.61
C ASP A 96 6.38 4.23 -4.66
N PRO A 97 6.15 4.09 -3.34
CA PRO A 97 7.22 4.16 -2.36
C PRO A 97 8.16 2.96 -2.52
N THR A 98 9.46 3.21 -2.49
CA THR A 98 10.46 2.14 -2.59
C THR A 98 10.60 1.41 -1.25
N ALA A 99 11.07 0.15 -1.29
CA ALA A 99 11.37 -0.62 -0.08
C ALA A 99 12.36 0.11 0.84
N ALA A 100 13.36 0.79 0.29
CA ALA A 100 14.34 1.55 1.06
C ALA A 100 13.70 2.72 1.81
N GLU A 101 12.78 3.46 1.18
CA GLU A 101 12.02 4.55 1.82
C GLU A 101 11.15 4.01 2.95
N ILE A 102 10.45 2.90 2.72
CA ILE A 102 9.61 2.26 3.73
C ILE A 102 10.44 1.79 4.94
N PHE A 103 11.58 1.15 4.72
CA PHE A 103 12.48 0.75 5.82
C PHE A 103 13.03 1.96 6.58
N ALA A 104 13.37 3.05 5.90
CA ALA A 104 13.84 4.28 6.54
C ALA A 104 12.76 4.90 7.44
N ILE A 105 11.51 4.95 6.97
CA ILE A 105 10.37 5.44 7.77
C ILE A 105 10.10 4.51 8.95
N ALA A 106 10.07 3.19 8.75
CA ALA A 106 9.88 2.22 9.83
C ALA A 106 10.95 2.37 10.92
N LYS A 107 12.20 2.62 10.54
CA LYS A 107 13.30 2.90 11.47
C LYS A 107 13.08 4.21 12.25
N LYS A 108 12.61 5.28 11.58
CA LYS A 108 12.27 6.55 12.24
C LYS A 108 11.15 6.38 13.25
N ILE A 109 10.09 5.59 12.91
CA ILE A 109 8.99 5.25 13.81
C ILE A 109 9.53 4.51 15.04
N SER A 110 10.31 3.45 14.85
CA SER A 110 10.88 2.63 15.92
C SER A 110 11.81 3.42 16.84
N ASN A 111 12.46 4.45 16.34
CA ASN A 111 13.36 5.33 17.10
C ASN A 111 12.65 6.57 17.69
N ASN A 112 11.32 6.67 17.58
CA ASN A 112 10.51 7.83 17.98
C ASN A 112 10.98 9.16 17.33
N GLN A 113 11.49 9.09 16.10
CA GLN A 113 11.97 10.25 15.33
C GLN A 113 10.88 10.87 14.47
N VAL A 114 9.74 10.19 14.31
CA VAL A 114 8.56 10.67 13.60
C VAL A 114 7.31 10.22 14.35
N THR A 115 6.30 11.11 14.38
CA THR A 115 4.99 10.80 14.96
C THR A 115 3.97 10.75 13.82
N LEU A 116 3.27 9.62 13.70
CA LEU A 116 2.24 9.37 12.69
C LEU A 116 0.95 8.95 13.37
N GLU A 117 -0.18 9.22 12.71
CA GLU A 117 -1.45 8.61 13.06
C GLU A 117 -1.30 7.08 13.02
N SER A 118 -1.69 6.40 14.11
CA SER A 118 -1.50 4.96 14.22
C SER A 118 -2.68 4.26 14.87
N VAL A 119 -2.87 3.00 14.48
CA VAL A 119 -3.90 2.12 15.05
C VAL A 119 -3.28 0.75 15.30
N THR A 120 -3.45 0.22 16.50
CA THR A 120 -3.05 -1.14 16.83
C THR A 120 -4.09 -2.12 16.30
N LEU A 121 -3.64 -3.16 15.61
CA LEU A 121 -4.51 -4.20 15.08
C LEU A 121 -4.92 -5.17 16.21
N THR A 122 -6.17 -5.61 16.15
CA THR A 122 -6.72 -6.59 17.10
C THR A 122 -6.68 -7.98 16.47
N LYS A 123 -6.28 -8.99 17.22
CA LYS A 123 -6.30 -10.38 16.79
C LYS A 123 -7.74 -10.85 16.62
N SER A 124 -8.06 -11.38 15.45
CA SER A 124 -9.38 -11.93 15.08
C SER A 124 -9.18 -13.28 14.39
N GLY A 125 -9.36 -14.37 15.14
CA GLY A 125 -9.02 -15.72 14.70
C GLY A 125 -7.51 -15.84 14.40
N ASP A 126 -7.19 -16.23 13.18
CA ASP A 126 -5.80 -16.36 12.69
C ASP A 126 -5.25 -15.06 12.06
N ASN A 127 -6.05 -14.02 12.02
CA ASN A 127 -5.69 -12.73 11.41
C ASN A 127 -5.59 -11.62 12.47
N TYR A 128 -5.01 -10.49 12.05
CA TYR A 128 -5.03 -9.23 12.78
C TYR A 128 -5.79 -8.19 11.97
N VAL A 129 -6.67 -7.43 12.61
CA VAL A 129 -7.61 -6.51 11.94
C VAL A 129 -7.58 -5.14 12.61
N ALA A 130 -7.60 -4.09 11.81
CA ALA A 130 -7.91 -2.72 12.23
C ALA A 130 -9.06 -2.19 11.38
N GLU A 131 -10.10 -1.69 12.04
CA GLU A 131 -11.30 -1.11 11.42
C GLU A 131 -11.31 0.41 11.57
N GLY A 132 -12.17 1.07 10.82
CA GLY A 132 -12.38 2.51 10.92
C GLY A 132 -11.22 3.36 10.39
N LEU A 133 -10.44 2.81 9.48
CA LEU A 133 -9.29 3.48 8.88
C LEU A 133 -9.70 4.33 7.70
N GLY A 134 -9.25 5.58 7.64
CA GLY A 134 -9.45 6.44 6.47
C GLY A 134 -8.70 5.92 5.26
N VAL A 135 -9.19 6.29 4.08
CA VAL A 135 -8.53 5.97 2.81
C VAL A 135 -7.08 6.47 2.81
N GLY A 136 -6.15 5.64 2.38
CA GLY A 136 -4.72 5.92 2.36
C GLY A 136 -3.86 4.66 2.42
N GLU A 137 -2.57 4.85 2.60
CA GLU A 137 -1.58 3.78 2.71
C GLU A 137 -0.94 3.76 4.08
N TYR A 138 -0.69 2.57 4.58
CA TYR A 138 -0.22 2.33 5.93
C TYR A 138 1.00 1.41 5.94
N ILE A 139 1.98 1.75 6.78
CA ILE A 139 3.06 0.83 7.17
C ILE A 139 2.60 0.08 8.41
N VAL A 140 2.58 -1.26 8.36
CA VAL A 140 2.34 -2.09 9.52
C VAL A 140 3.67 -2.58 10.07
N ILE A 141 3.91 -2.32 11.35
CA ILE A 141 5.13 -2.70 12.07
C ILE A 141 4.74 -3.69 13.16
N ALA A 142 5.50 -4.80 13.24
CA ALA A 142 5.39 -5.78 14.30
C ALA A 142 6.38 -5.46 15.43
N THR A 143 5.90 -5.53 16.66
CA THR A 143 6.71 -5.42 17.89
C THR A 143 6.35 -6.55 18.84
N ASN A 144 7.10 -6.69 19.94
CA ASN A 144 6.92 -7.78 20.91
C ASN A 144 7.00 -9.16 20.26
N THR A 145 8.01 -9.33 19.41
CA THR A 145 8.31 -10.58 18.73
C THR A 145 9.50 -11.25 19.42
N ASP A 146 9.29 -12.43 19.99
CA ASP A 146 10.37 -13.12 20.72
C ASP A 146 11.36 -13.80 19.77
N THR A 147 10.84 -14.55 18.80
CA THR A 147 11.65 -15.40 17.89
C THR A 147 11.41 -15.11 16.41
N VAL A 148 10.45 -14.26 16.09
CA VAL A 148 10.07 -13.95 14.70
C VAL A 148 10.36 -12.48 14.41
N VAL A 149 11.05 -12.22 13.31
CA VAL A 149 11.31 -10.86 12.82
C VAL A 149 10.50 -10.63 11.55
N TYR A 150 9.68 -9.60 11.55
CA TYR A 150 8.85 -9.20 10.43
C TYR A 150 9.45 -8.01 9.70
N ASN A 151 9.43 -8.04 8.38
CA ASN A 151 9.63 -6.84 7.59
C ASN A 151 8.44 -5.87 7.77
N PRO A 152 8.64 -4.56 7.66
CA PRO A 152 7.53 -3.62 7.54
C PRO A 152 6.63 -4.01 6.36
N MET A 153 5.33 -4.06 6.59
CA MET A 153 4.34 -4.42 5.57
C MET A 153 3.63 -3.16 5.08
N ILE A 154 3.30 -3.11 3.80
CA ILE A 154 2.51 -2.02 3.22
C ILE A 154 1.12 -2.54 2.90
N VAL A 155 0.10 -1.77 3.27
CA VAL A 155 -1.29 -2.07 2.98
C VAL A 155 -2.07 -0.78 2.75
N SER A 156 -2.99 -0.81 1.79
CA SER A 156 -3.78 0.36 1.40
C SER A 156 -5.27 0.13 1.62
N VAL A 157 -5.94 1.16 2.12
CA VAL A 157 -7.39 1.33 2.01
C VAL A 157 -7.63 2.31 0.88
N TYR A 158 -8.35 1.91 -0.15
CA TYR A 158 -8.49 2.71 -1.37
C TYR A 158 -9.91 2.66 -1.93
N TYR A 159 -10.22 3.56 -2.87
CA TYR A 159 -11.47 3.51 -3.62
C TYR A 159 -11.36 2.64 -4.86
N ASP A 160 -12.38 1.84 -5.09
CA ASP A 160 -12.66 1.17 -6.36
C ASP A 160 -14.06 1.54 -6.87
N VAL A 161 -14.54 0.88 -7.91
CA VAL A 161 -15.86 1.12 -8.51
C VAL A 161 -17.03 0.80 -7.57
N ASN A 162 -16.79 0.09 -6.48
CA ASN A 162 -17.80 -0.32 -5.49
C ASN A 162 -17.73 0.53 -4.20
N GLY A 163 -16.80 1.46 -4.10
CA GLY A 163 -16.59 2.30 -2.92
C GLY A 163 -15.25 2.05 -2.24
N VAL A 164 -15.21 2.11 -0.91
CA VAL A 164 -13.97 1.88 -0.15
C VAL A 164 -13.61 0.40 -0.13
N HIS A 165 -12.43 0.10 -0.61
CA HIS A 165 -11.87 -1.25 -0.62
C HIS A 165 -10.99 -1.49 0.62
N ALA A 166 -11.24 -2.60 1.33
CA ALA A 166 -10.43 -3.06 2.46
C ALA A 166 -9.08 -3.59 2.01
N GLY A 167 -8.02 -3.24 2.75
CA GLY A 167 -6.67 -3.72 2.49
C GLY A 167 -6.40 -5.06 3.16
N THR A 168 -5.68 -5.94 2.46
CA THR A 168 -5.16 -7.19 3.01
C THR A 168 -3.70 -7.35 2.66
N VAL A 169 -2.87 -7.70 3.64
CA VAL A 169 -1.47 -8.02 3.45
C VAL A 169 -1.12 -9.32 4.17
N SER A 170 -0.20 -10.08 3.59
CA SER A 170 0.31 -11.31 4.20
C SER A 170 1.63 -11.04 4.90
N ALA A 171 1.75 -11.48 6.14
CA ALA A 171 2.98 -11.41 6.94
C ALA A 171 3.95 -12.58 6.64
N ILE A 172 3.93 -13.10 5.43
CA ILE A 172 4.75 -14.27 5.04
C ILE A 172 6.25 -13.96 4.99
N ASP A 173 6.61 -12.68 4.77
CA ASP A 173 8.01 -12.23 4.71
C ASP A 173 8.55 -11.99 6.13
N HIS A 174 8.77 -13.07 6.85
CA HIS A 174 9.38 -13.06 8.17
C HIS A 174 10.44 -14.16 8.26
N TRP A 175 11.33 -14.04 9.23
CA TRP A 175 12.29 -15.09 9.56
C TRP A 175 12.31 -15.38 11.05
N THR A 176 12.62 -16.59 11.40
CA THR A 176 12.76 -17.02 12.79
C THR A 176 14.22 -16.84 13.21
N VAL A 177 14.43 -16.20 14.34
CA VAL A 177 15.76 -16.12 14.96
C VAL A 177 15.95 -17.43 15.71
N GLU A 178 16.87 -18.29 15.20
CA GLU A 178 17.31 -19.46 15.93
C GLU A 178 18.26 -19.02 17.04
N GLY A 179 17.95 -19.44 18.27
CA GLY A 179 18.75 -19.18 19.46
C GLY A 179 20.00 -20.05 19.56
#